data_c171292dcc0a2111c6fc3c5fd8c6c7d4
#
_entry.id   c171292dcc0a2111c6fc3c5fd8c6c7d4
#
_cell.length_a   1.000
_cell.length_b   1.000
_cell.length_c   1.000
_cell.angle_alpha   90.00
_cell.angle_beta   90.00
_cell.angle_gamma   90.00
#
_symmetry.space_group_name_H-M   'P 1'
#
loop_
_entity.id
_entity.type
_entity.pdbx_description
1 polymer ?
#
loop_
_entity_poly.entity_id
_entity_poly.type
_entity_poly.pdbx_seq_one_letter_code
_entity_poly.pdbx_strand_id
1 'polypeptide(L)'
;EISCSLVGSEMCIRDRRIIDELGITGGCNVQYALHPDSFEYCVIEVNPRVSRSSALASKATGYPIAKVAAKIALGYTLDEIKNAVTGKTYASFEPALDYCVVKIPRLPFDKFISAKRTLTTQMKATGEVMSISDNFEGGLMKAIRSLEQHVDSLMSYDFTGLTDEELLEELAIVDDRRIWKIAEGLRRHISAAKMHDITKIDLWFIDKLQIIVDMENALKRGPLTES
;
A
#
# COMPACT_ATOMS: atom_id res chain seq x y z
N GLU A 1 -13.87 14.29 -4.23
CA GLU A 1 -14.29 13.24 -5.20
C GLU A 1 -14.04 13.64 -6.66
N ILE A 2 -14.31 14.87 -7.07
CA ILE A 2 -14.02 15.37 -8.42
C ILE A 2 -12.51 15.49 -8.66
N SER A 3 -11.72 15.80 -7.63
CA SER A 3 -10.27 15.92 -7.74
C SER A 3 -9.56 14.60 -8.06
N CYS A 4 -10.06 13.47 -7.53
CA CYS A 4 -9.45 12.16 -7.75
C CYS A 4 -9.55 11.70 -9.22
N SER A 5 -10.68 11.99 -9.88
CA SER A 5 -10.88 11.69 -11.30
C SER A 5 -9.98 12.56 -12.20
N LEU A 6 -9.80 13.84 -11.88
CA LEU A 6 -8.91 14.75 -12.62
C LEU A 6 -7.43 14.37 -12.45
N VAL A 7 -7.02 13.99 -11.24
CA VAL A 7 -5.65 13.49 -10.98
C VAL A 7 -5.39 12.22 -11.78
N GLY A 8 -6.33 11.29 -11.83
CA GLY A 8 -6.20 10.07 -12.64
C GLY A 8 -6.01 10.38 -14.13
N SER A 9 -6.80 11.30 -14.68
CA SER A 9 -6.70 11.69 -16.09
C SER A 9 -5.38 12.38 -16.42
N GLU A 10 -4.91 13.29 -15.56
CA GLU A 10 -3.63 13.97 -15.72
C GLU A 10 -2.46 12.98 -15.64
N MET A 11 -2.47 12.04 -14.71
CA MET A 11 -1.46 10.99 -14.60
C MET A 11 -1.42 10.13 -15.86
N CYS A 12 -2.56 9.72 -16.40
CA CYS A 12 -2.62 8.95 -17.66
C CYS A 12 -2.02 9.71 -18.86
N ILE A 13 -2.23 11.04 -18.96
CA ILE A 13 -1.63 11.87 -20.00
C ILE A 13 -0.10 11.86 -19.86
N ARG A 14 0.41 11.93 -18.64
CA ARG A 14 1.84 11.98 -18.35
C ARG A 14 2.51 10.63 -18.58
N ASP A 15 1.85 9.55 -18.20
CA ASP A 15 2.32 8.19 -18.48
C ASP A 15 2.53 7.98 -19.98
N ARG A 16 1.58 8.42 -20.81
CA ARG A 16 1.69 8.33 -22.27
C ARG A 16 2.88 9.11 -22.79
N ARG A 17 3.10 10.36 -22.31
CA ARG A 17 4.25 11.16 -22.70
C ARG A 17 5.57 10.51 -22.33
N ILE A 18 5.67 9.93 -21.12
CA ILE A 18 6.87 9.21 -20.67
C ILE A 18 7.14 8.00 -21.57
N ILE A 19 6.10 7.24 -21.88
CA ILE A 19 6.22 6.06 -22.73
C ILE A 19 6.65 6.43 -24.14
N ASP A 20 6.07 7.49 -24.72
CA ASP A 20 6.37 7.96 -26.07
C ASP A 20 7.81 8.48 -26.15
N GLU A 21 8.23 9.34 -25.19
CA GLU A 21 9.58 9.93 -25.15
C GLU A 21 10.68 8.88 -24.94
N LEU A 22 10.40 7.85 -24.14
CA LEU A 22 11.35 6.77 -23.88
C LEU A 22 11.26 5.62 -24.87
N GLY A 23 10.31 5.64 -25.81
CA GLY A 23 10.09 4.58 -26.79
C GLY A 23 9.78 3.22 -26.16
N ILE A 24 9.05 3.22 -25.04
CA ILE A 24 8.73 1.98 -24.30
C ILE A 24 7.64 1.21 -25.02
N THR A 25 7.94 -0.04 -25.40
CA THR A 25 6.95 -1.00 -25.89
C THR A 25 6.75 -2.10 -24.85
N GLY A 26 5.50 -2.35 -24.45
CA GLY A 26 5.16 -3.38 -23.46
C GLY A 26 4.86 -2.81 -22.07
N GLY A 27 5.24 -3.54 -21.03
CA GLY A 27 4.94 -3.15 -19.66
C GLY A 27 5.96 -2.19 -19.07
N CYS A 28 5.49 -1.16 -18.36
CA CYS A 28 6.36 -0.31 -17.54
C CYS A 28 5.69 -0.01 -16.19
N ASN A 29 6.49 0.48 -15.25
CA ASN A 29 6.04 0.99 -13.97
C ASN A 29 6.61 2.39 -13.77
N VAL A 30 5.74 3.34 -13.43
CA VAL A 30 6.13 4.71 -13.12
C VAL A 30 5.73 5.02 -11.68
N GLN A 31 6.63 5.61 -10.92
CA GLN A 31 6.37 6.08 -9.56
C GLN A 31 6.37 7.60 -9.53
N TYR A 32 5.32 8.14 -8.94
CA TYR A 32 5.15 9.59 -8.75
C TYR A 32 5.09 9.93 -7.26
N ALA A 33 5.55 11.12 -6.93
CA ALA A 33 5.15 11.82 -5.71
C ALA A 33 4.21 12.96 -6.11
N LEU A 34 3.04 13.00 -5.50
CA LEU A 34 2.02 14.02 -5.69
C LEU A 34 1.98 14.93 -4.47
N HIS A 35 1.93 16.24 -4.69
CA HIS A 35 1.76 17.20 -3.60
C HIS A 35 0.36 17.05 -2.98
N PRO A 36 0.22 17.05 -1.64
CA PRO A 36 -1.07 16.78 -0.99
C PRO A 36 -2.15 17.85 -1.30
N ASP A 37 -1.74 19.12 -1.48
CA ASP A 37 -2.65 20.26 -1.61
C ASP A 37 -2.67 20.87 -3.02
N SER A 38 -1.95 20.29 -3.98
CA SER A 38 -1.87 20.81 -5.35
C SER A 38 -1.73 19.67 -6.37
N PHE A 39 -1.80 20.01 -7.66
CA PHE A 39 -1.53 19.04 -8.74
C PHE A 39 -0.04 18.96 -9.12
N GLU A 40 0.84 19.56 -8.33
CA GLU A 40 2.28 19.42 -8.53
C GLU A 40 2.74 18.00 -8.23
N TYR A 41 3.60 17.48 -9.06
CA TYR A 41 4.12 16.11 -8.92
C TYR A 41 5.57 16.06 -9.37
N CYS A 42 6.27 15.04 -8.91
CA CYS A 42 7.56 14.67 -9.48
C CYS A 42 7.57 13.17 -9.81
N VAL A 43 8.28 12.83 -10.87
CA VAL A 43 8.57 11.43 -11.22
C VAL A 43 9.74 10.98 -10.35
N ILE A 44 9.51 9.94 -9.56
CA ILE A 44 10.56 9.35 -8.70
C ILE A 44 11.38 8.36 -9.52
N GLU A 45 10.71 7.47 -10.26
CA GLU A 45 11.35 6.36 -10.96
C GLU A 45 10.48 5.87 -12.12
N VAL A 46 11.13 5.52 -13.23
CA VAL A 46 10.51 4.81 -14.36
C VAL A 46 11.24 3.49 -14.57
N ASN A 47 10.51 2.39 -14.51
CA ASN A 47 11.02 1.04 -14.80
C ASN A 47 10.41 0.54 -16.12
N PRO A 48 11.13 0.64 -17.27
CA PRO A 48 10.62 0.25 -18.59
C PRO A 48 10.65 -1.28 -18.78
N ARG A 49 10.04 -1.99 -17.87
CA ARG A 49 10.01 -3.46 -17.86
C ARG A 49 8.89 -3.98 -16.97
N VAL A 50 8.49 -5.22 -17.20
CA VAL A 50 7.68 -5.97 -16.23
C VAL A 50 8.53 -6.26 -14.99
N SER A 51 8.00 -5.99 -13.81
CA SER A 51 8.68 -6.08 -12.54
C SER A 51 7.87 -6.90 -11.51
N ARG A 52 8.38 -7.03 -10.29
CA ARG A 52 7.65 -7.65 -9.19
C ARG A 52 6.34 -6.91 -8.90
N SER A 53 6.35 -5.57 -8.95
CA SER A 53 5.14 -4.76 -8.79
C SER A 53 4.10 -5.06 -9.89
N SER A 54 4.52 -5.32 -11.12
CA SER A 54 3.61 -5.73 -12.20
C SER A 54 2.97 -7.10 -11.93
N ALA A 55 3.70 -8.04 -11.34
CA ALA A 55 3.14 -9.34 -10.94
C ALA A 55 2.08 -9.18 -9.84
N LEU A 56 2.32 -8.32 -8.85
CA LEU A 56 1.33 -7.99 -7.82
C LEU A 56 0.12 -7.26 -8.39
N ALA A 57 0.33 -6.29 -9.28
CA ALA A 57 -0.75 -5.61 -9.99
C ALA A 57 -1.58 -6.59 -10.81
N SER A 58 -0.95 -7.53 -11.51
CA SER A 58 -1.66 -8.59 -12.25
C SER A 58 -2.55 -9.44 -11.34
N LYS A 59 -2.03 -9.82 -10.16
CA LYS A 59 -2.80 -10.59 -9.17
C LYS A 59 -3.94 -9.75 -8.57
N ALA A 60 -3.68 -8.46 -8.28
CA ALA A 60 -4.66 -7.55 -7.71
C ALA A 60 -5.81 -7.26 -8.67
N THR A 61 -5.53 -7.09 -9.94
CA THR A 61 -6.50 -6.62 -10.95
C THR A 61 -7.08 -7.72 -11.83
N GLY A 62 -6.49 -8.91 -11.80
CA GLY A 62 -6.82 -9.97 -12.77
C GLY A 62 -6.33 -9.67 -14.18
N TYR A 63 -5.57 -8.59 -14.40
CA TYR A 63 -5.03 -8.24 -15.73
C TYR A 63 -3.64 -8.87 -15.91
N PRO A 64 -3.46 -9.78 -16.90
CA PRO A 64 -2.24 -10.57 -17.04
C PRO A 64 -1.12 -9.79 -17.74
N ILE A 65 -0.51 -8.81 -17.04
CA ILE A 65 0.45 -7.84 -17.60
C ILE A 65 1.60 -8.53 -18.34
N ALA A 66 2.22 -9.55 -17.75
CA ALA A 66 3.36 -10.23 -18.38
C ALA A 66 2.98 -10.95 -19.67
N LYS A 67 1.81 -11.57 -19.70
CA LYS A 67 1.29 -12.25 -20.90
C LYS A 67 0.95 -11.25 -22.01
N VAL A 68 0.36 -10.12 -21.66
CA VAL A 68 0.06 -9.03 -22.58
C VAL A 68 1.36 -8.43 -23.12
N ALA A 69 2.33 -8.11 -22.25
CA ALA A 69 3.63 -7.58 -22.67
C ALA A 69 4.37 -8.54 -23.63
N ALA A 70 4.32 -9.85 -23.39
CA ALA A 70 4.91 -10.84 -24.29
C ALA A 70 4.24 -10.84 -25.66
N LYS A 71 2.92 -10.68 -25.74
CA LYS A 71 2.20 -10.61 -27.03
C LYS A 71 2.50 -9.30 -27.77
N ILE A 72 2.61 -8.18 -27.05
CA ILE A 72 3.03 -6.90 -27.65
C ILE A 72 4.43 -7.04 -28.28
N ALA A 73 5.35 -7.72 -27.60
CA ALA A 73 6.69 -8.00 -28.14
C ALA A 73 6.68 -8.86 -29.43
N LEU A 74 5.60 -9.61 -29.65
CA LEU A 74 5.36 -10.36 -30.90
C LEU A 74 4.64 -9.55 -31.97
N GLY A 75 4.33 -8.27 -31.71
CA GLY A 75 3.70 -7.36 -32.67
C GLY A 75 2.18 -7.24 -32.59
N TYR A 76 1.54 -7.88 -31.60
CA TYR A 76 0.09 -7.72 -31.39
C TYR A 76 -0.24 -6.37 -30.75
N THR A 77 -1.38 -5.79 -31.14
CA THR A 77 -1.94 -4.59 -30.52
C THR A 77 -2.88 -4.95 -29.35
N LEU A 78 -3.18 -3.99 -28.46
CA LEU A 78 -3.99 -4.24 -27.27
C LEU A 78 -5.44 -4.68 -27.60
N ASP A 79 -5.99 -4.23 -28.70
CA ASP A 79 -7.32 -4.59 -29.20
C ASP A 79 -7.38 -5.98 -29.85
N GLU A 80 -6.25 -6.53 -30.28
CA GLU A 80 -6.14 -7.89 -30.80
C GLU A 80 -5.93 -8.92 -29.68
N ILE A 81 -5.40 -8.49 -28.50
CA ILE A 81 -5.07 -9.39 -27.40
C ILE A 81 -6.31 -9.61 -26.53
N LYS A 82 -6.89 -10.80 -26.55
CA LYS A 82 -7.91 -11.20 -25.60
C LYS A 82 -7.32 -11.34 -24.19
N ASN A 83 -8.03 -10.79 -23.20
CA ASN A 83 -7.71 -11.01 -21.80
C ASN A 83 -7.99 -12.47 -21.43
N ALA A 84 -6.93 -13.21 -21.11
CA ALA A 84 -7.02 -14.64 -20.82
C ALA A 84 -7.76 -14.97 -19.50
N VAL A 85 -7.91 -13.99 -18.61
CA VAL A 85 -8.59 -14.16 -17.32
C VAL A 85 -10.11 -14.01 -17.49
N THR A 86 -10.55 -12.96 -18.18
CA THR A 86 -11.99 -12.73 -18.41
C THR A 86 -12.55 -13.56 -19.56
N GLY A 87 -11.72 -13.90 -20.53
CA GLY A 87 -12.10 -14.61 -21.76
C GLY A 87 -13.01 -13.82 -22.73
N LYS A 88 -13.52 -12.67 -22.28
CA LYS A 88 -14.51 -11.85 -23.01
C LYS A 88 -14.01 -10.47 -23.39
N THR A 89 -13.14 -9.87 -22.58
CA THR A 89 -12.59 -8.53 -22.81
C THR A 89 -11.25 -8.60 -23.55
N TYR A 90 -10.80 -7.46 -24.05
CA TYR A 90 -9.51 -7.29 -24.69
C TYR A 90 -8.53 -6.56 -23.76
N ALA A 91 -7.25 -6.61 -24.07
CA ALA A 91 -6.20 -5.98 -23.25
C ALA A 91 -6.29 -4.44 -23.23
N SER A 92 -7.03 -3.84 -24.16
CA SER A 92 -7.34 -2.41 -24.16
C SER A 92 -8.33 -1.96 -23.08
N PHE A 93 -9.04 -2.91 -22.44
CA PHE A 93 -9.97 -2.60 -21.36
C PHE A 93 -9.25 -2.51 -20.02
N GLU A 94 -9.42 -1.40 -19.32
CA GLU A 94 -8.92 -1.23 -17.95
C GLU A 94 -9.70 -2.12 -16.97
N PRO A 95 -9.02 -2.73 -15.99
CA PRO A 95 -9.69 -3.50 -14.95
C PRO A 95 -10.49 -2.59 -14.03
N ALA A 96 -11.71 -2.99 -13.67
CA ALA A 96 -12.54 -2.36 -12.65
C ALA A 96 -12.55 -3.24 -11.40
N LEU A 97 -12.32 -2.63 -10.22
CA LEU A 97 -12.22 -3.33 -8.94
C LEU A 97 -13.30 -2.82 -7.98
N ASP A 98 -13.90 -3.74 -7.24
CA ASP A 98 -14.89 -3.49 -6.18
C ASP A 98 -14.44 -4.04 -4.81
N TYR A 99 -13.14 -4.29 -4.67
CA TYR A 99 -12.51 -4.78 -3.45
C TYR A 99 -11.25 -3.97 -3.10
N CYS A 100 -10.82 -4.08 -1.84
CA CYS A 100 -9.63 -3.42 -1.34
C CYS A 100 -8.40 -4.32 -1.45
N VAL A 101 -7.30 -3.78 -1.93
CA VAL A 101 -6.00 -4.46 -1.97
C VAL A 101 -5.00 -3.72 -1.11
N VAL A 102 -4.46 -4.41 -0.12
CA VAL A 102 -3.45 -3.87 0.79
C VAL A 102 -2.11 -4.56 0.54
N LYS A 103 -1.09 -3.74 0.32
CA LYS A 103 0.29 -4.18 0.14
C LYS A 103 1.16 -3.65 1.27
N ILE A 104 1.95 -4.52 1.92
CA ILE A 104 2.91 -4.14 2.97
C ILE A 104 4.29 -4.66 2.60
N PRO A 105 5.35 -3.84 2.71
CA PRO A 105 6.72 -4.30 2.50
C PRO A 105 7.18 -5.22 3.64
N ARG A 106 7.93 -6.27 3.31
CA ARG A 106 8.61 -7.12 4.28
C ARG A 106 9.98 -6.51 4.61
N LEU A 107 10.11 -6.03 5.84
CA LEU A 107 11.33 -5.42 6.37
C LEU A 107 12.01 -6.44 7.32
N PRO A 108 13.11 -7.09 6.92
CA PRO A 108 13.65 -8.27 7.58
C PRO A 108 14.58 -7.94 8.77
N PHE A 109 14.20 -6.98 9.61
CA PHE A 109 14.99 -6.61 10.80
C PHE A 109 15.00 -7.67 11.90
N ASP A 110 14.14 -8.66 11.81
CA ASP A 110 14.17 -9.88 12.60
C ASP A 110 15.37 -10.77 12.26
N LYS A 111 15.84 -10.74 11.00
CA LYS A 111 17.01 -11.48 10.51
C LYS A 111 18.31 -10.65 10.59
N PHE A 112 18.21 -9.35 10.37
CA PHE A 112 19.35 -8.41 10.38
C PHE A 112 19.33 -7.54 11.64
N ILE A 113 19.60 -8.15 12.79
CA ILE A 113 19.49 -7.54 14.11
C ILE A 113 20.36 -6.28 14.28
N SER A 114 21.54 -6.25 13.63
CA SER A 114 22.46 -5.11 13.67
C SER A 114 22.07 -3.95 12.73
N ALA A 115 21.08 -4.14 11.86
CA ALA A 115 20.67 -3.11 10.93
C ALA A 115 19.85 -2.01 11.61
N LYS A 116 20.11 -0.76 11.23
CA LYS A 116 19.30 0.38 11.71
C LYS A 116 17.87 0.25 11.16
N ARG A 117 16.87 0.26 12.06
CA ARG A 117 15.45 0.14 11.72
C ARG A 117 14.87 1.38 11.04
N THR A 118 15.49 2.55 11.21
CA THR A 118 15.06 3.80 10.58
C THR A 118 15.00 3.66 9.07
N LEU A 119 13.84 3.98 8.50
CA LEU A 119 13.61 3.97 7.06
C LEU A 119 14.03 5.32 6.46
N THR A 120 14.77 5.27 5.36
CA THR A 120 15.27 6.43 4.62
C THR A 120 15.08 6.18 3.12
N THR A 121 15.78 6.91 2.26
CA THR A 121 15.82 6.67 0.81
C THR A 121 16.50 5.35 0.43
N GLN A 122 17.23 4.73 1.35
CA GLN A 122 17.88 3.44 1.13
C GLN A 122 16.84 2.30 1.14
N MET A 123 16.88 1.43 0.14
CA MET A 123 16.04 0.24 0.07
C MET A 123 16.41 -0.76 1.17
N LYS A 124 15.44 -1.12 2.03
CA LYS A 124 15.60 -2.08 3.13
C LYS A 124 14.61 -3.24 3.06
N ALA A 125 13.57 -3.14 2.22
CA ALA A 125 12.61 -4.22 2.03
C ALA A 125 13.21 -5.35 1.17
N THR A 126 12.99 -6.60 1.58
CA THR A 126 13.43 -7.80 0.84
C THR A 126 12.28 -8.50 0.14
N GLY A 127 11.05 -8.09 0.40
CA GLY A 127 9.85 -8.67 -0.16
C GLY A 127 8.64 -7.81 0.18
N GLU A 128 7.49 -8.33 -0.16
CA GLU A 128 6.21 -7.67 0.06
C GLU A 128 5.10 -8.71 0.16
N VAL A 129 4.09 -8.42 0.95
CA VAL A 129 2.86 -9.20 1.04
C VAL A 129 1.71 -8.40 0.44
N MET A 130 0.70 -9.10 -0.07
CA MET A 130 -0.50 -8.50 -0.58
C MET A 130 -1.71 -9.27 -0.08
N SER A 131 -2.71 -8.56 0.39
CA SER A 131 -4.01 -9.09 0.77
C SER A 131 -5.12 -8.48 -0.06
N ILE A 132 -6.21 -9.21 -0.21
CA ILE A 132 -7.45 -8.78 -0.85
C ILE A 132 -8.58 -8.96 0.16
N SER A 133 -9.43 -7.95 0.31
CA SER A 133 -10.55 -7.94 1.26
C SER A 133 -11.64 -6.97 0.77
N ASP A 134 -12.83 -7.07 1.34
CA ASP A 134 -13.96 -6.17 1.04
C ASP A 134 -13.77 -4.77 1.64
N ASN A 135 -12.88 -4.65 2.64
CA ASN A 135 -12.57 -3.38 3.29
C ASN A 135 -11.08 -3.28 3.65
N PHE A 136 -10.65 -2.04 3.95
CA PHE A 136 -9.24 -1.77 4.26
C PHE A 136 -8.79 -2.42 5.56
N GLU A 137 -9.59 -2.36 6.61
CA GLU A 137 -9.26 -2.86 7.96
C GLU A 137 -8.99 -4.37 7.92
N GLY A 138 -9.89 -5.14 7.31
CA GLY A 138 -9.72 -6.57 7.10
C GLY A 138 -8.52 -6.90 6.21
N GLY A 139 -8.31 -6.13 5.14
CA GLY A 139 -7.16 -6.23 4.26
C GLY A 139 -5.85 -6.00 4.99
N LEU A 140 -5.78 -4.93 5.80
CA LEU A 140 -4.60 -4.59 6.58
C LEU A 140 -4.24 -5.69 7.59
N MET A 141 -5.22 -6.15 8.37
CA MET A 141 -5.01 -7.22 9.35
C MET A 141 -4.57 -8.53 8.71
N LYS A 142 -5.13 -8.87 7.55
CA LYS A 142 -4.72 -10.03 6.76
C LYS A 142 -3.29 -9.90 6.23
N ALA A 143 -2.89 -8.70 5.76
CA ALA A 143 -1.54 -8.42 5.30
C ALA A 143 -0.52 -8.51 6.45
N ILE A 144 -0.84 -7.95 7.64
CA ILE A 144 0.01 -8.03 8.83
C ILE A 144 0.32 -9.48 9.19
N ARG A 145 -0.70 -10.34 9.28
CA ARG A 145 -0.51 -11.77 9.56
C ARG A 145 0.35 -12.49 8.51
N SER A 146 0.36 -12.01 7.28
CA SER A 146 1.13 -12.59 6.17
C SER A 146 2.59 -12.15 6.12
N LEU A 147 3.05 -11.25 7.02
CA LEU A 147 4.43 -10.74 7.02
C LEU A 147 5.47 -11.77 7.46
N GLU A 148 5.05 -12.90 8.05
CA GLU A 148 5.96 -13.94 8.58
C GLU A 148 6.97 -13.37 9.60
N GLN A 149 6.49 -12.46 10.45
CA GLN A 149 7.28 -11.79 11.50
C GLN A 149 6.76 -12.14 12.91
N HIS A 150 5.94 -13.18 13.04
CA HIS A 150 5.28 -13.57 14.29
C HIS A 150 4.40 -12.45 14.87
N VAL A 151 3.75 -11.68 13.98
CA VAL A 151 2.82 -10.60 14.32
C VAL A 151 1.43 -10.98 13.82
N ASP A 152 0.44 -11.00 14.72
CA ASP A 152 -0.92 -11.42 14.41
C ASP A 152 -1.91 -10.24 14.39
N SER A 153 -1.55 -9.15 15.08
CA SER A 153 -2.44 -8.01 15.29
C SER A 153 -1.67 -6.72 15.51
N LEU A 154 -2.39 -5.63 15.69
CA LEU A 154 -1.83 -4.35 16.12
C LEU A 154 -1.42 -4.33 17.61
N MET A 155 -1.65 -5.42 18.35
CA MET A 155 -1.22 -5.61 19.74
C MET A 155 0.07 -6.43 19.87
N SER A 156 0.70 -6.83 18.76
CA SER A 156 1.85 -7.76 18.77
C SER A 156 3.14 -7.14 19.34
N TYR A 157 3.19 -5.83 19.53
CA TYR A 157 4.31 -5.16 20.19
C TYR A 157 3.84 -4.45 21.45
N ASP A 158 4.65 -4.54 22.52
CA ASP A 158 4.39 -3.89 23.79
C ASP A 158 5.12 -2.54 23.87
N PHE A 159 4.35 -1.48 24.10
CA PHE A 159 4.82 -0.11 24.31
C PHE A 159 4.39 0.45 25.67
N THR A 160 3.85 -0.38 26.57
CA THR A 160 3.32 0.05 27.87
C THR A 160 4.38 0.69 28.76
N GLY A 161 5.65 0.38 28.54
CA GLY A 161 6.78 0.97 29.26
C GLY A 161 7.14 2.40 28.85
N LEU A 162 6.56 2.93 27.76
CA LEU A 162 6.79 4.30 27.30
C LEU A 162 5.75 5.24 27.90
N THR A 163 6.17 6.46 28.28
CA THR A 163 5.25 7.57 28.56
C THR A 163 4.60 8.06 27.24
N ASP A 164 3.58 8.89 27.33
CA ASP A 164 2.93 9.45 26.14
C ASP A 164 3.88 10.37 25.37
N GLU A 165 4.74 11.11 26.07
CA GLU A 165 5.77 11.96 25.48
C GLU A 165 6.80 11.13 24.71
N GLU A 166 7.32 10.07 25.31
CA GLU A 166 8.27 9.15 24.68
C GLU A 166 7.65 8.45 23.47
N LEU A 167 6.37 8.05 23.56
CA LEU A 167 5.66 7.46 22.43
C LEU A 167 5.54 8.44 21.24
N LEU A 168 5.29 9.72 21.52
CA LEU A 168 5.22 10.75 20.48
C LEU A 168 6.60 11.02 19.85
N GLU A 169 7.68 11.00 20.62
CA GLU A 169 9.04 11.08 20.10
C GLU A 169 9.36 9.88 19.21
N GLU A 170 8.98 8.69 19.64
CA GLU A 170 9.13 7.46 18.87
C GLU A 170 8.28 7.45 17.56
N LEU A 171 7.11 8.10 17.54
CA LEU A 171 6.29 8.26 16.35
C LEU A 171 6.94 9.14 15.27
N ALA A 172 7.80 10.09 15.67
CA ALA A 172 8.56 10.92 14.75
C ALA A 172 9.61 10.09 13.97
N ILE A 173 10.04 8.96 14.54
CA ILE A 173 11.00 8.06 13.90
C ILE A 173 10.26 7.19 12.86
N VAL A 174 10.69 7.28 11.60
CA VAL A 174 10.14 6.45 10.52
C VAL A 174 10.82 5.08 10.57
N ASP A 175 10.14 4.10 11.16
CA ASP A 175 10.62 2.72 11.27
C ASP A 175 9.54 1.70 10.87
N ASP A 176 9.91 0.42 10.90
CA ASP A 176 9.02 -0.70 10.55
C ASP A 176 7.94 -0.99 11.60
N ARG A 177 8.02 -0.40 12.81
CA ARG A 177 7.04 -0.58 13.88
C ARG A 177 6.06 0.59 14.02
N ARG A 178 6.16 1.59 13.15
CA ARG A 178 5.39 2.83 13.24
C ARG A 178 3.89 2.61 13.30
N ILE A 179 3.35 1.65 12.55
CA ILE A 179 1.91 1.33 12.56
C ILE A 179 1.43 0.86 13.94
N TRP A 180 2.22 0.06 14.64
CA TRP A 180 1.91 -0.43 16.00
C TRP A 180 1.99 0.70 17.03
N LYS A 181 2.94 1.62 16.88
CA LYS A 181 3.06 2.82 17.71
C LYS A 181 1.84 3.74 17.54
N ILE A 182 1.35 3.90 16.30
CA ILE A 182 0.10 4.64 16.03
C ILE A 182 -1.08 3.96 16.72
N ALA A 183 -1.23 2.65 16.60
CA ALA A 183 -2.30 1.92 17.25
C ALA A 183 -2.24 2.03 18.77
N GLU A 184 -1.04 2.05 19.38
CA GLU A 184 -0.87 2.29 20.81
C GLU A 184 -1.26 3.71 21.20
N GLY A 185 -0.88 4.71 20.40
CA GLY A 185 -1.31 6.10 20.62
C GLY A 185 -2.83 6.24 20.61
N LEU A 186 -3.51 5.56 19.68
CA LEU A 186 -4.97 5.53 19.63
C LEU A 186 -5.60 4.87 20.85
N ARG A 187 -5.01 3.77 21.38
CA ARG A 187 -5.46 3.14 22.65
C ARG A 187 -5.34 4.07 23.86
N ARG A 188 -4.33 4.94 23.84
CA ARG A 188 -4.12 5.98 24.86
C ARG A 188 -4.91 7.25 24.63
N HIS A 189 -5.81 7.26 23.65
CA HIS A 189 -6.63 8.42 23.26
C HIS A 189 -5.83 9.65 22.81
N ILE A 190 -4.61 9.45 22.28
CA ILE A 190 -3.88 10.51 21.59
C ILE A 190 -4.66 10.85 20.31
N SER A 191 -4.91 12.13 20.07
CA SER A 191 -5.75 12.55 18.95
C SER A 191 -5.12 12.22 17.58
N ALA A 192 -5.96 11.82 16.62
CA ALA A 192 -5.55 11.56 15.24
C ALA A 192 -4.83 12.76 14.60
N ALA A 193 -5.30 13.97 14.88
CA ALA A 193 -4.67 15.20 14.40
C ALA A 193 -3.22 15.35 14.89
N LYS A 194 -2.96 15.09 16.18
CA LYS A 194 -1.60 15.16 16.73
C LYS A 194 -0.69 14.10 16.12
N MET A 195 -1.20 12.90 15.90
CA MET A 195 -0.43 11.85 15.21
C MET A 195 -0.17 12.19 13.74
N HIS A 196 -1.16 12.74 13.04
CA HIS A 196 -0.99 13.24 11.68
C HIS A 196 0.10 14.32 11.62
N ASP A 197 0.08 15.29 12.54
CA ASP A 197 1.06 16.39 12.58
C ASP A 197 2.50 15.88 12.73
N ILE A 198 2.71 14.83 13.51
CA ILE A 198 4.03 14.21 13.74
C ILE A 198 4.42 13.30 12.58
N THR A 199 3.51 12.45 12.12
CA THR A 199 3.83 11.37 11.19
C THR A 199 3.68 11.77 9.75
N LYS A 200 2.86 12.79 9.46
CA LYS A 200 2.39 13.19 8.13
C LYS A 200 1.64 12.08 7.39
N ILE A 201 1.17 11.06 8.12
CA ILE A 201 0.28 10.04 7.59
C ILE A 201 -1.12 10.67 7.49
N ASP A 202 -1.78 10.46 6.34
CA ASP A 202 -3.12 10.99 6.10
C ASP A 202 -4.11 10.53 7.18
N LEU A 203 -4.98 11.43 7.62
CA LEU A 203 -5.98 11.18 8.66
C LEU A 203 -6.87 9.98 8.33
N TRP A 204 -7.18 9.76 7.06
CA TRP A 204 -7.97 8.61 6.63
C TRP A 204 -7.37 7.28 7.10
N PHE A 205 -6.04 7.10 6.99
CA PHE A 205 -5.39 5.88 7.47
C PHE A 205 -5.42 5.76 9.00
N ILE A 206 -5.27 6.88 9.71
CA ILE A 206 -5.32 6.91 11.16
C ILE A 206 -6.73 6.56 11.64
N ASP A 207 -7.78 7.10 11.00
CA ASP A 207 -9.18 6.78 11.28
C ASP A 207 -9.50 5.30 11.04
N LYS A 208 -8.91 4.71 9.99
CA LYS A 208 -9.04 3.26 9.74
C LYS A 208 -8.38 2.40 10.82
N LEU A 209 -7.25 2.84 11.35
CA LEU A 209 -6.62 2.18 12.51
C LEU A 209 -7.44 2.37 13.79
N GLN A 210 -8.11 3.52 13.97
CA GLN A 210 -9.01 3.76 15.09
C GLN A 210 -10.17 2.75 15.10
N ILE A 211 -10.77 2.45 13.96
CA ILE A 211 -11.85 1.46 13.85
C ILE A 211 -11.37 0.08 14.38
N ILE A 212 -10.15 -0.33 14.04
CA ILE A 212 -9.57 -1.59 14.53
C ILE A 212 -9.38 -1.54 16.05
N VAL A 213 -8.82 -0.45 16.57
CA VAL A 213 -8.58 -0.26 18.01
C VAL A 213 -9.89 -0.24 18.79
N ASP A 214 -10.92 0.41 18.27
CA ASP A 214 -12.25 0.47 18.89
C ASP A 214 -12.89 -0.93 18.95
N MET A 215 -12.73 -1.73 17.91
CA MET A 215 -13.19 -3.12 17.90
C MET A 215 -12.42 -3.97 18.90
N GLU A 216 -11.08 -3.84 18.98
CA GLU A 216 -10.27 -4.51 20.02
C GLU A 216 -10.77 -4.17 21.43
N ASN A 217 -11.06 -2.89 21.68
CA ASN A 217 -11.57 -2.43 22.97
C ASN A 217 -12.99 -2.93 23.27
N ALA A 218 -13.86 -3.01 22.27
CA ALA A 218 -15.21 -3.56 22.40
C ALA A 218 -15.16 -5.06 22.76
N LEU A 219 -14.30 -5.82 22.11
CA LEU A 219 -14.09 -7.26 22.40
C LEU A 219 -13.55 -7.51 23.80
N LYS A 220 -12.75 -6.59 24.36
CA LYS A 220 -12.23 -6.71 25.74
C LYS A 220 -13.28 -6.42 26.82
N ARG A 221 -14.35 -5.67 26.49
CA ARG A 221 -15.34 -5.17 27.46
C ARG A 221 -16.54 -6.09 27.68
N GLY A 222 -16.80 -7.02 26.80
CA GLY A 222 -18.01 -7.83 26.86
C GLY A 222 -17.80 -9.32 26.59
N PRO A 223 -18.71 -10.20 27.08
CA PRO A 223 -18.71 -11.57 26.65
C PRO A 223 -19.03 -11.61 25.14
N LEU A 224 -18.36 -12.52 24.41
CA LEU A 224 -18.72 -12.83 23.03
C LEU A 224 -20.12 -13.46 23.05
N THR A 225 -21.13 -12.69 22.72
CA THR A 225 -22.48 -13.22 22.51
C THR A 225 -22.64 -13.47 21.02
N GLU A 226 -23.11 -14.68 20.66
CA GLU A 226 -23.57 -14.97 19.30
C GLU A 226 -24.72 -14.01 18.96
N SER A 227 -24.52 -13.15 17.97
CA SER A 227 -25.55 -12.25 17.42
C SER A 227 -25.93 -12.70 16.03
#